data_bef2009357e8a5235284e0a84b8914e7
#
_entry.id   bef2009357e8a5235284e0a84b8914e7
#
_cell.length_a   1.000
_cell.length_b   1.000
_cell.length_c   1.000
_cell.angle_alpha   90.00
_cell.angle_beta   90.00
_cell.angle_gamma   90.00
#
_symmetry.space_group_name_H-M   'P 1'
#
loop_
_entity.id
_entity.type
_entity.pdbx_description
1 polymer ?
#
loop_
_entity_poly.entity_id
_entity_poly.type
_entity_poly.pdbx_seq_one_letter_code
_entity_poly.pdbx_strand_id
1 'polypeptide(L)'
;NIGDVKILNGVDLEIGKGELHAVMGPNGSGKSTLCHVLMGNPDFEADGEVTLNDSEILGKPQFERAEDGIFQSYQYPVGLPGVSLMEFVMASTAGLNEDEIISVAKKFNVEDFLDREVNVDLSGGEKKRSELFQLALKKPKLALLDEIDSGLDIDAIKTVANLINENRDDETSYLLVTHYSRILRYLEVDRVHIVVKGNVVKSGSKELIEEVDSGGYTQY
;
A
#
# COMPACT_ATOMS: atom_id res chain seq x y z
N ASN A 1 15.46 -0.50 -12.42
CA ASN A 1 15.50 -1.24 -13.69
C ASN A 1 14.81 -2.59 -13.54
N ILE A 2 14.26 -3.13 -14.63
CA ILE A 2 13.92 -4.56 -14.78
C ILE A 2 14.76 -5.07 -15.94
N GLY A 3 15.78 -5.89 -15.66
CA GLY A 3 16.81 -6.19 -16.65
C GLY A 3 17.40 -4.89 -17.22
N ASP A 4 17.50 -4.78 -18.53
CA ASP A 4 18.07 -3.60 -19.21
C ASP A 4 17.09 -2.40 -19.33
N VAL A 5 15.84 -2.54 -18.87
CA VAL A 5 14.82 -1.48 -19.03
C VAL A 5 14.79 -0.59 -17.80
N LYS A 6 15.13 0.69 -17.98
CA LYS A 6 14.97 1.71 -16.95
C LYS A 6 13.52 2.19 -16.91
N ILE A 7 12.83 1.94 -15.79
CA ILE A 7 11.41 2.30 -15.57
C ILE A 7 11.30 3.58 -14.76
N LEU A 8 12.05 3.69 -13.64
CA LEU A 8 12.10 4.91 -12.82
C LEU A 8 13.29 5.76 -13.28
N ASN A 9 13.04 7.03 -13.57
CA ASN A 9 14.02 7.94 -14.17
C ASN A 9 14.46 9.09 -13.23
N GLY A 10 13.99 9.05 -12.00
CA GLY A 10 14.24 10.02 -10.95
C GLY A 10 12.97 10.23 -10.15
N VAL A 11 12.92 9.68 -8.93
CA VAL A 11 11.81 9.81 -8.01
C VAL A 11 12.38 10.41 -6.74
N ASP A 12 12.10 11.69 -6.53
CA ASP A 12 12.38 12.38 -5.27
C ASP A 12 11.07 12.53 -4.51
N LEU A 13 10.94 11.83 -3.39
CA LEU A 13 9.73 11.74 -2.60
C LEU A 13 10.08 11.71 -1.11
N GLU A 14 9.42 12.55 -0.34
CA GLU A 14 9.50 12.55 1.11
C GLU A 14 8.09 12.40 1.68
N ILE A 15 7.92 11.48 2.63
CA ILE A 15 6.66 11.23 3.33
C ILE A 15 6.91 11.46 4.80
N GLY A 16 6.19 12.42 5.37
CA GLY A 16 6.23 12.70 6.80
C GLY A 16 5.57 11.58 7.61
N LYS A 17 5.94 11.47 8.89
CA LYS A 17 5.38 10.50 9.81
C LYS A 17 3.86 10.69 9.95
N GLY A 18 3.09 9.61 9.81
CA GLY A 18 1.63 9.64 9.87
C GLY A 18 0.93 10.19 8.61
N GLU A 19 1.68 10.67 7.61
CA GLU A 19 1.09 11.20 6.38
C GLU A 19 0.63 10.10 5.42
N LEU A 20 -0.44 10.39 4.68
CA LEU A 20 -0.91 9.59 3.56
C LEU A 20 -0.64 10.33 2.24
N HIS A 21 0.30 9.82 1.47
CA HIS A 21 0.61 10.33 0.14
C HIS A 21 0.02 9.43 -0.94
N ALA A 22 -0.58 10.06 -1.95
CA ALA A 22 -1.10 9.37 -3.12
C ALA A 22 -0.18 9.55 -4.32
N VAL A 23 0.14 8.46 -5.01
CA VAL A 23 0.87 8.45 -6.29
C VAL A 23 -0.10 8.10 -7.39
N MET A 24 -0.33 9.04 -8.29
CA MET A 24 -1.18 8.91 -9.46
C MET A 24 -0.37 8.94 -10.75
N GLY A 25 -0.91 8.37 -11.81
CA GLY A 25 -0.27 8.39 -13.12
C GLY A 25 -0.87 7.37 -14.08
N PRO A 26 -0.61 7.46 -15.38
CA PRO A 26 -1.12 6.51 -16.35
C PRO A 26 -0.55 5.11 -16.12
N ASN A 27 -1.18 4.10 -16.75
CA ASN A 27 -0.66 2.73 -16.73
C ASN A 27 0.75 2.69 -17.34
N GLY A 28 1.64 1.91 -16.73
CA GLY A 28 3.04 1.81 -17.17
C GLY A 28 3.92 3.01 -16.80
N SER A 29 3.47 3.95 -15.97
CA SER A 29 4.29 5.09 -15.54
C SER A 29 5.34 4.78 -14.47
N GLY A 30 5.34 3.56 -13.90
CA GLY A 30 6.32 3.13 -12.91
C GLY A 30 5.82 3.12 -11.47
N LYS A 31 4.53 3.35 -11.21
CA LYS A 31 3.95 3.43 -9.85
C LYS A 31 4.14 2.15 -9.03
N SER A 32 3.69 1.00 -9.55
CA SER A 32 3.89 -0.30 -8.87
C SER A 32 5.36 -0.68 -8.79
N THR A 33 6.16 -0.28 -9.79
CA THR A 33 7.63 -0.43 -9.74
C THR A 33 8.21 0.31 -8.55
N LEU A 34 7.72 1.50 -8.21
CA LEU A 34 8.14 2.23 -7.02
C LEU A 34 7.86 1.43 -5.75
N CYS A 35 6.66 0.85 -5.59
CA CYS A 35 6.36 -0.02 -4.46
C CYS A 35 7.29 -1.24 -4.38
N HIS A 36 7.54 -1.90 -5.51
CA HIS A 36 8.47 -3.04 -5.56
C HIS A 36 9.90 -2.68 -5.19
N VAL A 37 10.39 -1.52 -5.66
CA VAL A 37 11.72 -1.01 -5.30
C VAL A 37 11.79 -0.68 -3.80
N LEU A 38 10.79 -0.01 -3.25
CA LEU A 38 10.73 0.32 -1.83
C LEU A 38 10.65 -0.93 -0.95
N MET A 39 9.94 -1.97 -1.39
CA MET A 39 9.86 -3.25 -0.67
C MET A 39 11.11 -4.13 -0.85
N GLY A 40 11.98 -3.82 -1.80
CA GLY A 40 13.21 -4.60 -2.05
C GLY A 40 12.99 -5.89 -2.83
N ASN A 41 12.04 -5.88 -3.75
CA ASN A 41 11.83 -7.01 -4.64
C ASN A 41 13.08 -7.24 -5.51
N PRO A 42 13.69 -8.46 -5.48
CA PRO A 42 14.98 -8.75 -6.13
C PRO A 42 14.94 -8.67 -7.66
N ASP A 43 13.76 -8.69 -8.27
CA ASP A 43 13.61 -8.54 -9.72
C ASP A 43 13.84 -7.10 -10.20
N PHE A 44 13.97 -6.14 -9.26
CA PHE A 44 14.10 -4.72 -9.53
C PHE A 44 15.42 -4.18 -9.00
N GLU A 45 16.31 -3.79 -9.89
CA GLU A 45 17.52 -3.06 -9.53
C GLU A 45 17.22 -1.56 -9.41
N ALA A 46 17.74 -0.93 -8.37
CA ALA A 46 17.56 0.50 -8.12
C ALA A 46 18.87 1.13 -7.63
N ASP A 47 19.11 2.37 -8.09
CA ASP A 47 20.19 3.23 -7.67
C ASP A 47 19.61 4.47 -6.97
N GLY A 48 20.37 5.03 -6.05
CA GLY A 48 19.99 6.23 -5.30
C GLY A 48 20.08 6.02 -3.81
N GLU A 49 19.26 6.75 -3.06
CA GLU A 49 19.15 6.68 -1.61
C GLU A 49 17.69 6.47 -1.23
N VAL A 50 17.43 5.51 -0.34
CA VAL A 50 16.10 5.26 0.21
C VAL A 50 16.24 5.08 1.72
N THR A 51 15.70 6.01 2.49
CA THR A 51 15.75 5.97 3.94
C THR A 51 14.37 5.73 4.56
N LEU A 52 14.33 4.98 5.66
CA LEU A 52 13.20 4.83 6.55
C LEU A 52 13.61 5.27 7.95
N ASN A 53 13.07 6.40 8.45
CA ASN A 53 13.49 7.00 9.72
C ASN A 53 15.02 7.13 9.83
N ASP A 54 15.64 7.84 8.87
CA ASP A 54 17.08 8.10 8.75
C ASP A 54 17.98 6.85 8.55
N SER A 55 17.39 5.66 8.42
CA SER A 55 18.12 4.42 8.16
C SER A 55 18.05 4.06 6.69
N GLU A 56 19.20 3.93 6.04
CA GLU A 56 19.28 3.47 4.63
C GLU A 56 18.74 2.05 4.48
N ILE A 57 17.84 1.86 3.53
CA ILE A 57 17.20 0.57 3.25
C ILE A 57 17.46 0.04 1.85
N LEU A 58 17.99 0.85 0.93
CA LEU A 58 18.36 0.38 -0.40
C LEU A 58 19.45 -0.68 -0.27
N GLY A 59 19.30 -1.80 -0.94
CA GLY A 59 20.22 -2.95 -0.80
C GLY A 59 19.85 -3.95 0.29
N LYS A 60 18.96 -3.62 1.26
CA LYS A 60 18.43 -4.62 2.18
C LYS A 60 17.45 -5.56 1.46
N PRO A 61 17.49 -6.86 1.76
CA PRO A 61 16.51 -7.80 1.21
C PRO A 61 15.10 -7.53 1.76
N GLN A 62 14.10 -8.05 1.06
CA GLN A 62 12.69 -7.81 1.32
C GLN A 62 12.26 -8.13 2.77
N PHE A 63 12.76 -9.23 3.33
CA PHE A 63 12.40 -9.63 4.69
C PHE A 63 12.96 -8.66 5.75
N GLU A 64 14.18 -8.14 5.58
CA GLU A 64 14.74 -7.14 6.50
C GLU A 64 13.96 -5.83 6.44
N ARG A 65 13.50 -5.39 5.25
CA ARG A 65 12.66 -4.20 5.13
C ARG A 65 11.30 -4.39 5.79
N ALA A 66 10.73 -5.60 5.75
CA ALA A 66 9.51 -5.92 6.47
C ALA A 66 9.74 -5.89 8.01
N GLU A 67 10.90 -6.35 8.49
CA GLU A 67 11.30 -6.26 9.91
C GLU A 67 11.58 -4.81 10.33
N ASP A 68 12.15 -3.99 9.45
CA ASP A 68 12.35 -2.55 9.66
C ASP A 68 11.03 -1.77 9.77
N GLY A 69 9.92 -2.35 9.31
CA GLY A 69 8.57 -1.82 9.43
C GLY A 69 7.95 -1.34 8.12
N ILE A 70 8.29 -1.95 6.98
CA ILE A 70 7.56 -1.74 5.72
C ILE A 70 6.54 -2.85 5.54
N PHE A 71 5.31 -2.48 5.18
CA PHE A 71 4.24 -3.39 4.79
C PHE A 71 3.81 -3.08 3.36
N GLN A 72 3.58 -4.10 2.55
CA GLN A 72 3.03 -3.93 1.20
C GLN A 72 1.74 -4.72 1.03
N SER A 73 0.66 -4.03 0.64
CA SER A 73 -0.54 -4.63 0.07
C SER A 73 -0.38 -4.72 -1.43
N TYR A 74 -0.52 -5.92 -1.99
CA TYR A 74 -0.36 -6.16 -3.42
C TYR A 74 -1.67 -5.96 -4.18
N GLN A 75 -1.57 -5.56 -5.45
CA GLN A 75 -2.74 -5.51 -6.34
C GLN A 75 -3.47 -6.86 -6.39
N TYR A 76 -2.72 -7.95 -6.46
CA TYR A 76 -3.22 -9.33 -6.45
C TYR A 76 -2.61 -10.12 -5.30
N PRO A 77 -3.28 -10.15 -4.12
CA PRO A 77 -2.79 -10.90 -2.97
C PRO A 77 -2.69 -12.40 -3.26
N VAL A 78 -1.56 -12.99 -2.90
CA VAL A 78 -1.31 -14.42 -3.08
C VAL A 78 -2.08 -15.21 -2.02
N GLY A 79 -2.75 -16.28 -2.44
CA GLY A 79 -3.36 -17.25 -1.53
C GLY A 79 -2.31 -18.17 -0.89
N LEU A 80 -2.51 -18.52 0.38
CA LEU A 80 -1.66 -19.46 1.11
C LEU A 80 -2.48 -20.70 1.51
N PRO A 81 -2.58 -21.73 0.63
CA PRO A 81 -3.29 -22.94 0.95
C PRO A 81 -2.69 -23.66 2.16
N GLY A 82 -3.54 -24.15 3.05
CA GLY A 82 -3.13 -24.88 4.25
C GLY A 82 -2.73 -24.00 5.43
N VAL A 83 -2.82 -22.67 5.33
CA VAL A 83 -2.54 -21.74 6.44
C VAL A 83 -3.75 -20.86 6.68
N SER A 84 -4.35 -20.93 7.88
CA SER A 84 -5.45 -20.06 8.25
C SER A 84 -4.98 -18.61 8.48
N LEU A 85 -5.90 -17.64 8.33
CA LEU A 85 -5.59 -16.24 8.60
C LEU A 85 -5.15 -16.02 10.05
N MET A 86 -5.78 -16.73 11.01
CA MET A 86 -5.40 -16.67 12.42
C MET A 86 -3.96 -17.16 12.63
N GLU A 87 -3.59 -18.34 12.10
CA GLU A 87 -2.23 -18.87 12.20
C GLU A 87 -1.20 -17.92 11.57
N PHE A 88 -1.53 -17.39 10.41
CA PHE A 88 -0.66 -16.44 9.71
C PHE A 88 -0.40 -15.17 10.52
N VAL A 89 -1.44 -14.54 11.07
CA VAL A 89 -1.26 -13.30 11.84
C VAL A 89 -0.59 -13.57 13.18
N MET A 90 -0.89 -14.67 13.87
CA MET A 90 -0.19 -15.06 15.10
C MET A 90 1.31 -15.29 14.87
N ALA A 91 1.68 -15.91 13.76
CA ALA A 91 3.08 -16.15 13.42
C ALA A 91 3.80 -14.86 12.99
N SER A 92 3.07 -13.90 12.39
CA SER A 92 3.66 -12.71 11.79
C SER A 92 3.59 -11.45 12.67
N THR A 93 2.86 -11.48 13.81
CA THR A 93 2.73 -10.36 14.75
C THR A 93 3.18 -10.79 16.15
N ALA A 94 4.33 -10.30 16.59
CA ALA A 94 4.85 -10.64 17.91
C ALA A 94 4.02 -9.98 19.04
N GLY A 95 3.69 -10.75 20.06
CA GLY A 95 3.15 -10.25 21.33
C GLY A 95 1.64 -10.01 21.37
N LEU A 96 0.90 -10.25 20.30
CA LEU A 96 -0.57 -10.22 20.32
C LEU A 96 -1.13 -11.59 20.74
N ASN A 97 -2.17 -11.56 21.57
CA ASN A 97 -2.96 -12.74 21.89
C ASN A 97 -4.19 -12.86 20.98
N GLU A 98 -4.84 -14.02 21.03
CA GLU A 98 -5.99 -14.34 20.18
C GLU A 98 -7.17 -13.37 20.38
N ASP A 99 -7.46 -12.97 21.62
CA ASP A 99 -8.56 -12.03 21.93
C ASP A 99 -8.31 -10.64 21.32
N GLU A 100 -7.07 -10.16 21.34
CA GLU A 100 -6.68 -8.92 20.70
C GLU A 100 -6.84 -9.00 19.19
N ILE A 101 -6.42 -10.11 18.57
CA ILE A 101 -6.58 -10.34 17.12
C ILE A 101 -8.06 -10.35 16.74
N ILE A 102 -8.91 -11.08 17.49
CA ILE A 102 -10.36 -11.13 17.28
C ILE A 102 -10.99 -9.74 17.43
N SER A 103 -10.56 -8.96 18.41
CA SER A 103 -11.04 -7.59 18.62
C SER A 103 -10.77 -6.69 17.41
N VAL A 104 -9.57 -6.80 16.81
CA VAL A 104 -9.24 -6.05 15.58
C VAL A 104 -10.00 -6.64 14.39
N ALA A 105 -10.12 -7.97 14.26
CA ALA A 105 -10.83 -8.62 13.17
C ALA A 105 -12.28 -8.12 13.03
N LYS A 106 -12.97 -7.90 14.15
CA LYS A 106 -14.33 -7.33 14.19
C LYS A 106 -14.41 -5.93 13.57
N LYS A 107 -13.42 -5.07 13.79
CA LYS A 107 -13.39 -3.71 13.21
C LYS A 107 -13.30 -3.74 11.67
N PHE A 108 -12.64 -4.76 11.13
CA PHE A 108 -12.46 -4.95 9.69
C PHE A 108 -13.52 -5.86 9.06
N ASN A 109 -14.46 -6.40 9.86
CA ASN A 109 -15.45 -7.41 9.45
C ASN A 109 -14.77 -8.61 8.76
N VAL A 110 -13.76 -9.19 9.42
CA VAL A 110 -12.99 -10.34 8.94
C VAL A 110 -12.95 -11.49 9.97
N GLU A 111 -13.73 -11.42 11.04
CA GLU A 111 -13.81 -12.48 12.05
C GLU A 111 -14.18 -13.84 11.45
N ASP A 112 -15.10 -13.87 10.47
CA ASP A 112 -15.52 -15.09 9.77
C ASP A 112 -14.43 -15.66 8.84
N PHE A 113 -13.33 -14.93 8.65
CA PHE A 113 -12.21 -15.36 7.80
C PHE A 113 -11.04 -15.91 8.60
N LEU A 114 -11.03 -15.76 9.92
CA LEU A 114 -9.88 -16.12 10.77
C LEU A 114 -9.51 -17.61 10.64
N ASP A 115 -10.51 -18.49 10.53
CA ASP A 115 -10.31 -19.93 10.34
C ASP A 115 -10.17 -20.35 8.87
N ARG A 116 -10.25 -19.38 7.92
CA ARG A 116 -10.11 -19.66 6.49
C ARG A 116 -8.67 -19.47 6.05
N GLU A 117 -8.30 -20.17 4.99
CA GLU A 117 -6.98 -20.05 4.38
C GLU A 117 -6.77 -18.62 3.85
N VAL A 118 -5.56 -18.07 4.07
CA VAL A 118 -5.22 -16.69 3.68
C VAL A 118 -5.46 -16.47 2.19
N ASN A 119 -6.33 -15.52 1.85
CA ASN A 119 -6.64 -15.10 0.48
C ASN A 119 -7.18 -16.21 -0.46
N VAL A 120 -7.53 -17.40 0.06
CA VAL A 120 -8.13 -18.47 -0.72
C VAL A 120 -9.65 -18.32 -0.69
N ASP A 121 -10.31 -18.43 -1.86
CA ASP A 121 -11.77 -18.35 -2.02
C ASP A 121 -12.42 -17.10 -1.39
N LEU A 122 -11.70 -15.99 -1.32
CA LEU A 122 -12.19 -14.68 -0.92
C LEU A 122 -12.50 -13.81 -2.15
N SER A 123 -13.59 -13.06 -2.10
CA SER A 123 -13.86 -11.99 -3.06
C SER A 123 -12.81 -10.88 -3.00
N GLY A 124 -12.75 -10.02 -4.02
CA GLY A 124 -11.80 -8.90 -4.05
C GLY A 124 -11.90 -8.00 -2.82
N GLY A 125 -13.12 -7.63 -2.42
CA GLY A 125 -13.35 -6.79 -1.23
C GLY A 125 -12.97 -7.49 0.08
N GLU A 126 -13.22 -8.79 0.20
CA GLU A 126 -12.81 -9.59 1.37
C GLU A 126 -11.30 -9.68 1.48
N LYS A 127 -10.59 -9.91 0.36
CA LYS A 127 -9.11 -9.90 0.33
C LYS A 127 -8.55 -8.56 0.80
N LYS A 128 -9.11 -7.44 0.33
CA LYS A 128 -8.63 -6.10 0.73
C LYS A 128 -8.90 -5.81 2.20
N ARG A 129 -10.04 -6.20 2.75
CA ARG A 129 -10.30 -6.11 4.20
C ARG A 129 -9.33 -6.97 5.01
N SER A 130 -9.04 -8.19 4.55
CA SER A 130 -8.05 -9.08 5.17
C SER A 130 -6.64 -8.47 5.16
N GLU A 131 -6.21 -7.83 4.07
CA GLU A 131 -4.92 -7.13 4.01
C GLU A 131 -4.86 -5.92 4.94
N LEU A 132 -5.93 -5.10 5.00
CA LEU A 132 -6.01 -3.96 5.92
C LEU A 132 -6.03 -4.40 7.40
N PHE A 133 -6.69 -5.52 7.70
CA PHE A 133 -6.64 -6.13 9.01
C PHE A 133 -5.21 -6.53 9.40
N GLN A 134 -4.48 -7.19 8.50
CA GLN A 134 -3.07 -7.54 8.70
C GLN A 134 -2.20 -6.29 8.90
N LEU A 135 -2.42 -5.23 8.11
CA LEU A 135 -1.78 -3.94 8.26
C LEU A 135 -2.00 -3.35 9.66
N ALA A 136 -3.26 -3.35 10.13
CA ALA A 136 -3.63 -2.80 11.44
C ALA A 136 -2.99 -3.56 12.61
N LEU A 137 -2.80 -4.88 12.48
CA LEU A 137 -2.09 -5.69 13.47
C LEU A 137 -0.57 -5.45 13.45
N LYS A 138 0.01 -5.29 12.25
CA LYS A 138 1.45 -5.09 12.04
C LYS A 138 1.92 -3.71 12.49
N LYS A 139 1.09 -2.67 12.37
CA LYS A 139 1.44 -1.26 12.64
C LYS A 139 2.80 -0.87 12.05
N PRO A 140 2.97 -0.96 10.74
CA PRO A 140 4.26 -0.66 10.11
C PRO A 140 4.57 0.83 10.20
N LYS A 141 5.83 1.20 9.98
CA LYS A 141 6.25 2.60 9.82
C LYS A 141 5.81 3.15 8.46
N LEU A 142 5.81 2.30 7.42
CA LEU A 142 5.39 2.64 6.07
C LEU A 142 4.51 1.54 5.47
N ALA A 143 3.30 1.89 5.08
CA ALA A 143 2.37 1.03 4.36
C ALA A 143 2.36 1.40 2.87
N LEU A 144 2.76 0.47 2.02
CA LEU A 144 2.68 0.59 0.56
C LEU A 144 1.37 -0.07 0.09
N LEU A 145 0.44 0.72 -0.41
CA LEU A 145 -0.88 0.27 -0.85
C LEU A 145 -0.95 0.35 -2.38
N ASP A 146 -0.65 -0.76 -3.06
CA ASP A 146 -0.59 -0.81 -4.53
C ASP A 146 -1.94 -1.22 -5.13
N GLU A 147 -2.61 -0.26 -5.76
CA GLU A 147 -3.90 -0.40 -6.44
C GLU A 147 -4.96 -1.13 -5.59
N ILE A 148 -5.07 -0.76 -4.32
CA ILE A 148 -5.97 -1.38 -3.35
C ILE A 148 -7.46 -1.27 -3.74
N ASP A 149 -7.79 -0.36 -4.64
CA ASP A 149 -9.13 -0.12 -5.20
C ASP A 149 -9.40 -0.91 -6.50
N SER A 150 -8.42 -1.65 -7.01
CA SER A 150 -8.55 -2.39 -8.26
C SER A 150 -9.59 -3.52 -8.14
N GLY A 151 -10.52 -3.56 -9.09
CA GLY A 151 -11.57 -4.59 -9.15
C GLY A 151 -12.66 -4.47 -8.10
N LEU A 152 -12.71 -3.39 -7.32
CA LEU A 152 -13.73 -3.12 -6.31
C LEU A 152 -14.89 -2.29 -6.90
N ASP A 153 -16.10 -2.57 -6.43
CA ASP A 153 -17.24 -1.69 -6.63
C ASP A 153 -17.19 -0.45 -5.73
N ILE A 154 -18.10 0.51 -5.94
CA ILE A 154 -18.10 1.78 -5.22
C ILE A 154 -18.27 1.61 -3.71
N ASP A 155 -19.07 0.66 -3.26
CA ASP A 155 -19.34 0.47 -1.83
C ASP A 155 -18.16 -0.22 -1.14
N ALA A 156 -17.50 -1.15 -1.81
CA ALA A 156 -16.24 -1.74 -1.35
C ALA A 156 -15.11 -0.69 -1.28
N ILE A 157 -14.99 0.21 -2.27
CA ILE A 157 -14.03 1.32 -2.26
C ILE A 157 -14.27 2.24 -1.05
N LYS A 158 -15.52 2.63 -0.77
CA LYS A 158 -15.86 3.44 0.41
C LYS A 158 -15.49 2.73 1.70
N THR A 159 -15.81 1.44 1.80
CA THR A 159 -15.49 0.63 2.98
C THR A 159 -13.98 0.59 3.22
N VAL A 160 -13.20 0.32 2.18
CA VAL A 160 -11.73 0.30 2.25
C VAL A 160 -11.17 1.67 2.66
N ALA A 161 -11.66 2.75 2.05
CA ALA A 161 -11.21 4.10 2.39
C ALA A 161 -11.54 4.49 3.84
N ASN A 162 -12.74 4.17 4.32
CA ASN A 162 -13.14 4.42 5.70
C ASN A 162 -12.26 3.63 6.68
N LEU A 163 -12.00 2.34 6.41
CA LEU A 163 -11.12 1.53 7.24
C LEU A 163 -9.70 2.11 7.31
N ILE A 164 -9.17 2.66 6.22
CA ILE A 164 -7.87 3.35 6.23
C ILE A 164 -7.97 4.60 7.11
N ASN A 165 -8.93 5.50 6.88
CA ASN A 165 -9.07 6.76 7.63
C ASN A 165 -9.25 6.51 9.14
N GLU A 166 -10.11 5.54 9.52
CA GLU A 166 -10.43 5.22 10.91
C GLU A 166 -9.27 4.56 11.68
N ASN A 167 -8.34 3.93 10.95
CA ASN A 167 -7.19 3.22 11.54
C ASN A 167 -5.85 3.94 11.32
N ARG A 168 -5.87 5.14 10.72
CA ARG A 168 -4.67 6.00 10.69
C ARG A 168 -4.29 6.44 12.10
N ASP A 169 -3.00 6.50 12.30
CA ASP A 169 -2.37 7.06 13.51
C ASP A 169 -1.17 7.93 13.11
N ASP A 170 -0.56 8.59 14.08
CA ASP A 170 0.60 9.45 13.83
C ASP A 170 1.92 8.65 13.66
N GLU A 171 1.87 7.32 13.68
CA GLU A 171 3.05 6.46 13.63
C GLU A 171 3.23 5.82 12.26
N THR A 172 2.12 5.42 11.60
CA THR A 172 2.13 4.75 10.30
C THR A 172 1.96 5.75 9.16
N SER A 173 2.94 5.82 8.26
CA SER A 173 2.85 6.59 7.02
C SER A 173 2.35 5.70 5.87
N TYR A 174 1.68 6.29 4.88
CA TYR A 174 1.06 5.56 3.78
C TYR A 174 1.51 6.10 2.43
N LEU A 175 1.89 5.21 1.53
CA LEU A 175 2.05 5.49 0.11
C LEU A 175 1.00 4.69 -0.67
N LEU A 176 -0.05 5.37 -1.10
CA LEU A 176 -1.13 4.78 -1.90
C LEU A 176 -0.84 5.00 -3.38
N VAL A 177 -0.73 3.92 -4.12
CA VAL A 177 -0.60 3.95 -5.58
C VAL A 177 -1.96 3.62 -6.21
N THR A 178 -2.45 4.49 -7.06
CA THR A 178 -3.67 4.24 -7.85
C THR A 178 -3.61 4.99 -9.20
N HIS A 179 -4.32 4.47 -10.18
CA HIS A 179 -4.54 5.17 -11.44
C HIS A 179 -5.96 5.78 -11.53
N TYR A 180 -6.79 5.56 -10.51
CA TYR A 180 -8.14 6.10 -10.40
C TYR A 180 -8.26 7.09 -9.25
N SER A 181 -8.94 8.20 -9.49
CA SER A 181 -9.24 9.19 -8.45
C SER A 181 -10.33 8.74 -7.46
N ARG A 182 -11.06 7.67 -7.78
CA ARG A 182 -12.26 7.27 -7.03
C ARG A 182 -12.03 7.05 -5.53
N ILE A 183 -11.00 6.29 -5.16
CA ILE A 183 -10.70 6.04 -3.75
C ILE A 183 -10.22 7.30 -3.04
N LEU A 184 -9.48 8.18 -3.74
CA LEU A 184 -8.92 9.41 -3.18
C LEU A 184 -9.98 10.43 -2.78
N ARG A 185 -11.21 10.32 -3.33
CA ARG A 185 -12.35 11.17 -2.94
C ARG A 185 -12.83 10.88 -1.51
N TYR A 186 -12.60 9.66 -1.03
CA TYR A 186 -13.02 9.18 0.30
C TYR A 186 -11.88 9.17 1.31
N LEU A 187 -10.62 9.33 0.88
CA LEU A 187 -9.44 9.38 1.72
C LEU A 187 -9.07 10.81 2.13
N GLU A 188 -8.54 10.92 3.33
CA GLU A 188 -7.87 12.13 3.81
C GLU A 188 -6.41 12.10 3.37
N VAL A 189 -6.15 12.59 2.14
CA VAL A 189 -4.82 12.59 1.51
C VAL A 189 -4.08 13.87 1.86
N ASP A 190 -2.86 13.75 2.40
CA ASP A 190 -2.01 14.88 2.77
C ASP A 190 -1.29 15.45 1.54
N ARG A 191 -0.85 14.58 0.62
CA ARG A 191 -0.14 15.00 -0.60
C ARG A 191 -0.42 14.07 -1.78
N VAL A 192 -0.41 14.63 -2.97
CA VAL A 192 -0.59 13.91 -4.24
C VAL A 192 0.63 14.12 -5.12
N HIS A 193 1.13 13.04 -5.72
CA HIS A 193 2.25 13.03 -6.65
C HIS A 193 1.80 12.45 -7.99
N ILE A 194 2.12 13.16 -9.07
CA ILE A 194 1.85 12.69 -10.44
C ILE A 194 3.13 12.09 -11.00
N VAL A 195 3.06 10.81 -11.37
CA VAL A 195 4.17 10.07 -11.97
C VAL A 195 3.90 9.81 -13.44
N VAL A 196 4.78 10.27 -14.30
CA VAL A 196 4.73 10.04 -15.76
C VAL A 196 6.10 9.58 -16.23
N LYS A 197 6.13 8.48 -16.98
CA LYS A 197 7.37 7.91 -17.54
C LYS A 197 8.50 7.77 -16.52
N GLY A 198 8.17 7.32 -15.32
CA GLY A 198 9.14 7.05 -14.27
C GLY A 198 9.67 8.27 -13.52
N ASN A 199 9.08 9.45 -13.71
CA ASN A 199 9.44 10.68 -13.00
C ASN A 199 8.27 11.22 -12.20
N VAL A 200 8.51 11.79 -11.02
CA VAL A 200 7.55 12.64 -10.33
C VAL A 200 7.54 13.99 -11.04
N VAL A 201 6.49 14.27 -11.83
CA VAL A 201 6.39 15.48 -12.65
C VAL A 201 5.68 16.63 -11.94
N LYS A 202 4.85 16.32 -10.95
CA LYS A 202 4.16 17.32 -10.12
C LYS A 202 3.82 16.73 -8.75
N SER A 203 3.94 17.55 -7.72
CA SER A 203 3.49 17.23 -6.36
C SER A 203 2.67 18.41 -5.82
N GLY A 204 1.63 18.12 -5.04
CA GLY A 204 0.75 19.15 -4.47
C GLY A 204 -0.29 18.54 -3.52
N SER A 205 -1.29 19.35 -3.23
CA SER A 205 -2.40 18.97 -2.36
C SER A 205 -3.48 18.18 -3.11
N LYS A 206 -4.59 17.92 -2.46
CA LYS A 206 -5.72 17.14 -3.00
C LYS A 206 -6.34 17.75 -4.27
N GLU A 207 -6.16 19.04 -4.51
CA GLU A 207 -6.61 19.74 -5.73
C GLU A 207 -6.02 19.15 -7.03
N LEU A 208 -4.83 18.52 -6.95
CA LEU A 208 -4.26 17.81 -8.11
C LEU A 208 -5.15 16.65 -8.62
N ILE A 209 -5.99 16.08 -7.76
CA ILE A 209 -6.93 15.03 -8.17
C ILE A 209 -7.96 15.61 -9.16
N GLU A 210 -8.47 16.81 -8.88
CA GLU A 210 -9.44 17.49 -9.74
C GLU A 210 -8.80 17.92 -11.07
N GLU A 211 -7.54 18.35 -11.04
CA GLU A 211 -6.79 18.65 -12.27
C GLU A 211 -6.67 17.42 -13.17
N VAL A 212 -6.31 16.25 -12.58
CA VAL A 212 -6.22 14.98 -13.33
C VAL A 212 -7.58 14.53 -13.84
N ASP A 213 -8.65 14.64 -13.02
CA ASP A 213 -10.00 14.25 -13.42
C ASP A 213 -10.52 15.10 -14.61
N SER A 214 -10.14 16.36 -14.69
CA SER A 214 -10.60 17.29 -15.74
C SER A 214 -9.72 17.27 -16.99
N GLY A 215 -8.40 17.17 -16.85
CA GLY A 215 -7.43 17.33 -17.94
C GLY A 215 -6.70 16.04 -18.34
N GLY A 216 -6.85 14.99 -17.55
CA GLY A 216 -6.09 13.73 -17.72
C GLY A 216 -4.60 13.91 -17.50
N TYR A 217 -3.83 12.86 -17.80
CA TYR A 217 -2.37 12.86 -17.62
C TYR A 217 -1.60 13.46 -18.83
N THR A 218 -2.29 13.81 -19.93
CA THR A 218 -1.65 14.31 -21.16
C THR A 218 -1.09 15.73 -21.03
N GLN A 219 -1.48 16.45 -19.99
CA GLN A 219 -0.98 17.79 -19.68
C GLN A 219 0.37 17.78 -18.94
N TYR A 220 0.83 16.61 -18.51
CA TYR A 220 2.11 16.38 -17.84
C TYR A 220 3.03 15.57 -18.77
#